data_973035396c358840533a217356320443
#
_entry.id   973035396c358840533a217356320443
#
_cell.length_a   1.000
_cell.length_b   1.000
_cell.length_c   1.000
_cell.angle_alpha   90.00
_cell.angle_beta   90.00
_cell.angle_gamma   90.00
#
_symmetry.space_group_name_H-M   'P 1'
#
loop_
_entity.id
_entity.type
_entity.pdbx_description
1 polymer ?
#
loop_
_entity_poly.entity_id
_entity_poly.type
_entity_poly.pdbx_seq_one_letter_code
_entity_poly.pdbx_strand_id
1 'polypeptide(L)'
;RETISEVTPEPPVVAQETRAKLLTSYEEPTESITTSRYAEVSQEDCELIAKIVYLEARGEPLEGQQAVAEVILNRVAADNFPDSVEEVIFQGADGNGAVQFSTAAHLDEAAPTDKQFAAVGQALYGEPVLPMDVVFFSTTGENSRTWGAIGGHIFCYQYEWE
;
A
#
# COMPACT_ATOMS: atom_id res chain seq x y z
N ARG A 1 -17.64 13.79 17.59
CA ARG A 1 -17.77 13.49 17.68
C ARG A 1 -17.90 13.18 17.71
N GLU A 2 -17.65 12.90 17.26
CA GLU A 2 -17.79 12.46 17.22
C GLU A 2 -17.64 12.02 17.06
N THR A 3 -17.58 11.98 16.63
CA THR A 3 -17.49 11.45 16.50
C THR A 3 -17.35 11.02 16.18
N ILE A 4 -17.36 10.87 15.83
CA ILE A 4 -17.33 10.38 15.61
C ILE A 4 -17.35 9.92 15.65
N SER A 5 -17.46 9.82 15.53
CA SER A 5 -17.61 9.31 15.64
C SER A 5 -17.70 9.04 15.50
N GLU A 6 -17.78 8.76 15.19
CA GLU A 6 -17.86 8.45 15.00
C GLU A 6 -17.90 8.28 14.54
N VAL A 7 -18.09 8.29 14.08
CA VAL A 7 -18.04 8.06 13.71
C VAL A 7 -18.04 7.94 13.10
N THR A 8 -18.27 7.72 12.53
CA THR A 8 -18.23 7.48 12.06
C THR A 8 -18.42 7.09 11.54
N PRO A 9 -18.73 6.57 11.21
CA PRO A 9 -18.77 5.99 10.65
C PRO A 9 -19.00 5.84 9.95
N GLU A 10 -19.07 5.25 8.98
CA GLU A 10 -19.07 5.02 8.44
C GLU A 10 -18.99 4.64 7.50
N PRO A 11 -18.49 4.19 6.78
CA PRO A 11 -18.19 3.85 5.88
C PRO A 11 -18.15 2.85 5.52
N PRO A 12 -18.24 2.15 4.87
CA PRO A 12 -18.27 1.21 4.64
C PRO A 12 -18.20 0.38 5.14
N VAL A 13 -19.51 -0.92 4.79
CA VAL A 13 -18.90 -0.98 5.46
C VAL A 13 -17.89 -1.74 5.48
N VAL A 14 -17.74 -2.92 4.93
CA VAL A 14 -16.43 -3.14 5.03
C VAL A 14 -15.73 -2.05 4.40
N ALA A 15 -16.27 -1.71 3.38
CA ALA A 15 -15.77 -0.64 2.76
C ALA A 15 -15.89 0.51 3.57
N GLN A 16 -17.01 0.70 4.10
CA GLN A 16 -17.16 1.76 5.00
C GLN A 16 -16.35 1.50 6.21
N GLU A 17 -16.21 0.26 6.59
CA GLU A 17 -15.36 -0.06 7.69
C GLU A 17 -13.89 0.09 7.34
N THR A 18 -13.51 -0.22 6.11
CA THR A 18 -12.14 -0.01 5.70
C THR A 18 -11.81 1.47 5.74
N ARG A 19 -12.71 2.27 5.19
CA ARG A 19 -12.48 3.70 5.27
C ARG A 19 -12.49 4.18 6.71
N ALA A 20 -13.39 3.66 7.54
CA ALA A 20 -13.41 4.02 8.95
C ALA A 20 -12.14 3.61 9.63
N LYS A 21 -11.60 2.43 9.29
CA LYS A 21 -10.34 2.02 9.88
C LYS A 21 -9.21 2.91 9.47
N LEU A 22 -9.17 3.32 8.21
CA LEU A 22 -8.14 4.23 7.75
C LEU A 22 -8.22 5.56 8.48
N LEU A 23 -9.42 6.07 8.62
CA LEU A 23 -9.60 7.36 9.28
C LEU A 23 -9.43 7.27 10.78
N THR A 24 -9.76 6.13 11.37
CA THR A 24 -9.63 5.97 12.81
C THR A 24 -8.19 5.86 13.22
N SER A 25 -7.40 5.16 12.44
CA SER A 25 -5.99 5.04 12.77
C SER A 25 -5.21 6.26 12.36
N TYR A 26 -5.80 7.13 11.60
CA TYR A 26 -5.19 8.36 11.16
C TYR A 26 -6.18 9.47 11.44
N GLU A 27 -5.87 10.30 12.40
CA GLU A 27 -6.81 11.31 12.82
C GLU A 27 -7.05 12.28 11.69
N GLU A 28 -8.27 12.36 11.24
CA GLU A 28 -8.59 13.17 10.10
C GLU A 28 -8.54 14.65 10.47
N PRO A 29 -7.80 15.46 9.74
CA PRO A 29 -7.79 16.88 10.02
C PRO A 29 -9.12 17.48 9.65
N THR A 30 -9.53 18.45 10.42
CA THR A 30 -10.83 19.03 10.20
C THR A 30 -10.82 20.10 9.13
N GLU A 31 -9.72 20.78 8.95
CA GLU A 31 -9.73 21.85 8.00
C GLU A 31 -8.86 21.63 6.85
N SER A 32 -7.73 21.00 7.04
CA SER A 32 -6.88 20.87 5.91
C SER A 32 -6.88 19.44 5.54
N ILE A 33 -7.42 19.14 4.43
CA ILE A 33 -7.46 17.81 3.93
C ILE A 33 -6.14 17.57 3.26
N THR A 34 -5.39 16.63 3.77
CA THR A 34 -4.15 16.26 3.14
C THR A 34 -4.49 15.54 1.84
N THR A 35 -4.13 16.14 0.74
CA THR A 35 -4.38 15.54 -0.55
C THR A 35 -3.38 14.42 -0.77
N SER A 36 -3.89 13.26 -1.08
CA SER A 36 -3.04 12.15 -1.41
C SER A 36 -2.24 12.47 -2.67
N ARG A 37 -1.00 12.01 -2.72
CA ARG A 37 -0.20 12.17 -3.93
C ARG A 37 -0.56 11.13 -4.99
N TYR A 38 -1.54 10.29 -4.69
CA TYR A 38 -2.00 9.25 -5.60
C TYR A 38 -3.40 9.58 -6.07
N ALA A 39 -3.81 8.99 -7.18
CA ALA A 39 -5.19 9.08 -7.62
C ALA A 39 -6.08 8.37 -6.60
N GLU A 40 -7.36 8.62 -6.69
CA GLU A 40 -8.31 8.04 -5.75
C GLU A 40 -8.25 6.52 -5.82
N VAL A 41 -8.30 5.88 -4.66
CA VAL A 41 -8.20 4.43 -4.52
C VAL A 41 -9.49 3.94 -3.91
N SER A 42 -10.08 2.93 -4.53
CA SER A 42 -11.33 2.37 -4.04
C SER A 42 -11.11 1.62 -2.75
N GLN A 43 -12.21 1.29 -2.10
CA GLN A 43 -12.13 0.57 -0.86
C GLN A 43 -11.71 -0.86 -1.07
N GLU A 44 -12.17 -1.46 -2.16
CA GLU A 44 -11.71 -2.80 -2.50
C GLU A 44 -10.21 -2.80 -2.75
N ASP A 45 -9.71 -1.73 -3.36
CA ASP A 45 -8.27 -1.63 -3.59
C ASP A 45 -7.52 -1.48 -2.28
N CYS A 46 -8.05 -0.71 -1.35
CA CYS A 46 -7.41 -0.57 -0.04
C CYS A 46 -7.35 -1.91 0.68
N GLU A 47 -8.42 -2.68 0.61
CA GLU A 47 -8.42 -4.00 1.23
C GLU A 47 -7.42 -4.92 0.57
N LEU A 48 -7.33 -4.86 -0.75
CA LEU A 48 -6.39 -5.68 -1.48
C LEU A 48 -4.96 -5.34 -1.11
N ILE A 49 -4.65 -4.03 -1.04
CA ILE A 49 -3.32 -3.61 -0.63
C ILE A 49 -3.04 -4.09 0.80
N ALA A 50 -4.02 -3.95 1.70
CA ALA A 50 -3.82 -4.39 3.09
C ALA A 50 -3.53 -5.88 3.16
N LYS A 51 -4.17 -6.68 2.32
CA LYS A 51 -3.90 -8.11 2.29
C LYS A 51 -2.48 -8.40 1.82
N ILE A 52 -2.02 -7.71 0.79
CA ILE A 52 -0.66 -7.90 0.31
C ILE A 52 0.34 -7.44 1.38
N VAL A 53 0.08 -6.31 2.03
CA VAL A 53 0.97 -5.83 3.09
C VAL A 53 1.02 -6.86 4.21
N TYR A 54 -0.11 -7.47 4.57
CA TYR A 54 -0.13 -8.51 5.58
C TYR A 54 0.76 -9.68 5.17
N LEU A 55 0.58 -10.17 3.95
CA LEU A 55 1.32 -11.34 3.50
C LEU A 55 2.81 -11.04 3.32
N GLU A 56 3.15 -9.83 2.89
CA GLU A 56 4.54 -9.50 2.62
C GLU A 56 5.29 -8.97 3.83
N ALA A 57 4.59 -8.34 4.77
CA ALA A 57 5.30 -7.50 5.72
C ALA A 57 4.68 -7.43 7.11
N ARG A 58 3.84 -8.40 7.49
CA ARG A 58 3.14 -8.28 8.78
C ARG A 58 4.10 -8.25 9.97
N GLY A 59 5.28 -8.79 9.82
CA GLY A 59 6.28 -8.76 10.88
C GLY A 59 7.15 -7.53 10.91
N GLU A 60 6.95 -6.61 9.95
CA GLU A 60 7.79 -5.42 9.85
C GLU A 60 7.22 -4.30 10.69
N PRO A 61 8.04 -3.28 11.01
CA PRO A 61 7.50 -2.10 11.67
C PRO A 61 6.47 -1.41 10.79
N LEU A 62 5.65 -0.59 11.41
CA LEU A 62 4.59 0.09 10.68
C LEU A 62 5.13 0.88 9.50
N GLU A 63 6.28 1.53 9.68
CA GLU A 63 6.90 2.27 8.59
C GLU A 63 7.24 1.37 7.42
N GLY A 64 7.71 0.16 7.69
CA GLY A 64 8.01 -0.79 6.62
C GLY A 64 6.76 -1.28 5.92
N GLN A 65 5.69 -1.46 6.67
CA GLN A 65 4.42 -1.86 6.07
C GLN A 65 3.86 -0.75 5.22
N GLN A 66 3.97 0.49 5.67
CA GLN A 66 3.57 1.63 4.87
C GLN A 66 4.38 1.71 3.59
N ALA A 67 5.69 1.45 3.67
CA ALA A 67 6.55 1.50 2.49
C ALA A 67 6.13 0.46 1.45
N VAL A 68 5.73 -0.74 1.88
CA VAL A 68 5.24 -1.75 0.95
C VAL A 68 3.97 -1.26 0.25
N ALA A 69 3.05 -0.66 1.01
CA ALA A 69 1.84 -0.09 0.40
C ALA A 69 2.20 1.00 -0.59
N GLU A 70 3.20 1.82 -0.26
CA GLU A 70 3.62 2.89 -1.16
C GLU A 70 4.23 2.36 -2.44
N VAL A 71 4.97 1.24 -2.38
CA VAL A 71 5.50 0.64 -3.60
C VAL A 71 4.36 0.27 -4.55
N ILE A 72 3.31 -0.34 -4.03
CA ILE A 72 2.17 -0.69 -4.87
C ILE A 72 1.56 0.57 -5.50
N LEU A 73 1.34 1.58 -4.69
CA LEU A 73 0.72 2.82 -5.17
C LEU A 73 1.64 3.59 -6.11
N ASN A 74 2.95 3.56 -5.84
CA ASN A 74 3.91 4.20 -6.74
C ASN A 74 3.89 3.55 -8.11
N ARG A 75 3.75 2.22 -8.16
CA ARG A 75 3.65 1.52 -9.44
C ARG A 75 2.41 1.94 -10.20
N VAL A 76 1.28 2.07 -9.52
CA VAL A 76 0.06 2.50 -10.18
C VAL A 76 0.24 3.88 -10.80
N ALA A 77 1.00 4.75 -10.14
CA ALA A 77 1.24 6.10 -10.62
C ALA A 77 2.31 6.17 -11.70
N ALA A 78 3.11 5.14 -11.87
CA ALA A 78 4.24 5.17 -12.80
C ALA A 78 3.78 4.78 -14.20
N ASP A 79 4.39 5.40 -15.20
CA ASP A 79 3.95 5.19 -16.59
C ASP A 79 4.19 3.79 -17.11
N ASN A 80 5.20 3.12 -16.59
CA ASN A 80 5.60 1.83 -17.14
C ASN A 80 5.09 0.64 -16.33
N PHE A 81 4.16 0.88 -15.42
CA PHE A 81 3.47 -0.17 -14.69
C PHE A 81 1.97 -0.09 -15.01
N PRO A 82 1.21 -1.13 -14.69
CA PRO A 82 -0.23 -1.07 -14.92
C PRO A 82 -0.90 0.08 -14.15
N ASP A 83 -2.07 0.49 -14.60
CA ASP A 83 -2.74 1.68 -14.11
C ASP A 83 -3.64 1.44 -12.92
N SER A 84 -3.83 0.21 -12.49
CA SER A 84 -4.74 -0.08 -11.39
C SER A 84 -4.05 -0.92 -10.33
N VAL A 85 -4.55 -0.82 -9.11
CA VAL A 85 -4.01 -1.60 -8.00
C VAL A 85 -4.10 -3.09 -8.31
N GLU A 86 -5.26 -3.51 -8.82
CA GLU A 86 -5.45 -4.92 -9.11
C GLU A 86 -4.44 -5.41 -10.14
N GLU A 87 -4.26 -4.65 -11.21
CA GLU A 87 -3.35 -5.05 -12.26
C GLU A 87 -1.91 -5.06 -11.80
N VAL A 88 -1.53 -4.11 -10.92
CA VAL A 88 -0.19 -4.10 -10.35
C VAL A 88 0.03 -5.35 -9.50
N ILE A 89 -0.92 -5.67 -8.64
CA ILE A 89 -0.76 -6.78 -7.71
C ILE A 89 -0.72 -8.11 -8.43
N PHE A 90 -1.54 -8.27 -9.48
CA PHE A 90 -1.61 -9.53 -10.21
C PHE A 90 -0.70 -9.56 -11.42
N GLN A 91 0.19 -8.58 -11.58
CA GLN A 91 1.07 -8.51 -12.73
C GLN A 91 1.91 -9.79 -12.84
N GLY A 92 1.88 -10.41 -14.00
CA GLY A 92 2.61 -11.64 -14.25
C GLY A 92 1.89 -12.91 -13.87
N ALA A 93 0.74 -12.80 -13.19
CA ALA A 93 0.03 -13.99 -12.72
C ALA A 93 -0.58 -14.80 -13.86
N ASP A 94 -0.78 -14.18 -15.03
CA ASP A 94 -1.34 -14.84 -16.18
C ASP A 94 -0.28 -15.52 -17.04
N GLY A 95 0.96 -15.52 -16.60
CA GLY A 95 2.05 -16.13 -17.36
C GLY A 95 2.75 -15.19 -18.30
N ASN A 96 2.33 -13.95 -18.38
CA ASN A 96 2.96 -12.95 -19.27
C ASN A 96 3.92 -12.12 -18.47
N GLY A 97 5.17 -12.57 -18.41
CA GLY A 97 6.18 -11.88 -17.65
C GLY A 97 6.33 -12.47 -16.26
N ALA A 98 7.20 -11.88 -15.47
CA ALA A 98 7.50 -12.36 -14.13
C ALA A 98 6.39 -11.98 -13.16
N VAL A 99 6.06 -12.90 -12.29
CA VAL A 99 5.12 -12.63 -11.21
C VAL A 99 5.75 -11.62 -10.26
N GLN A 100 5.06 -10.51 -10.04
CA GLN A 100 5.58 -9.46 -9.18
C GLN A 100 5.27 -9.69 -7.71
N PHE A 101 4.08 -10.21 -7.41
CA PHE A 101 3.69 -10.49 -6.04
C PHE A 101 3.23 -11.94 -5.97
N SER A 102 4.15 -12.83 -5.59
CA SER A 102 3.78 -14.24 -5.48
C SER A 102 2.72 -14.43 -4.40
N THR A 103 2.66 -13.53 -3.43
CA THR A 103 1.65 -13.62 -2.38
C THR A 103 0.25 -13.38 -2.92
N ALA A 104 0.10 -12.82 -4.12
CA ALA A 104 -1.22 -12.64 -4.70
C ALA A 104 -1.95 -13.97 -4.93
N ALA A 105 -1.21 -15.07 -5.02
CA ALA A 105 -1.81 -16.39 -5.14
C ALA A 105 -2.36 -16.90 -3.81
N HIS A 106 -2.10 -16.21 -2.71
CA HIS A 106 -2.45 -16.65 -1.37
C HIS A 106 -3.32 -15.65 -0.63
N LEU A 107 -4.09 -14.86 -1.38
CA LEU A 107 -4.92 -13.82 -0.76
C LEU A 107 -5.93 -14.39 0.23
N ASP A 108 -6.38 -15.63 0.01
CA ASP A 108 -7.32 -16.25 0.92
C ASP A 108 -6.70 -16.55 2.29
N GLU A 109 -5.38 -16.49 2.40
CA GLU A 109 -4.70 -16.70 3.68
C GLU A 109 -4.43 -15.38 4.39
N ALA A 110 -4.73 -14.25 3.78
CA ALA A 110 -4.46 -12.97 4.38
C ALA A 110 -5.54 -12.61 5.39
N ALA A 111 -5.11 -12.10 6.53
CA ALA A 111 -6.02 -11.67 7.59
C ALA A 111 -5.54 -10.33 8.13
N PRO A 112 -5.62 -9.27 7.31
CA PRO A 112 -5.08 -7.99 7.72
C PRO A 112 -5.75 -7.48 8.99
N THR A 113 -4.95 -6.86 9.82
CA THR A 113 -5.39 -6.30 11.08
C THR A 113 -5.41 -4.78 10.96
N ASP A 114 -5.75 -4.12 12.05
CA ASP A 114 -5.74 -2.66 12.07
C ASP A 114 -4.38 -2.11 11.69
N LYS A 115 -3.30 -2.84 11.96
CA LYS A 115 -1.97 -2.36 11.63
C LYS A 115 -1.78 -2.24 10.12
N GLN A 116 -2.24 -3.22 9.36
CA GLN A 116 -2.11 -3.15 7.91
C GLN A 116 -3.01 -2.07 7.32
N PHE A 117 -4.21 -1.92 7.86
CA PHE A 117 -5.08 -0.84 7.41
C PHE A 117 -4.50 0.52 7.77
N ALA A 118 -3.85 0.64 8.92
CA ALA A 118 -3.17 1.88 9.28
C ALA A 118 -2.03 2.17 8.32
N ALA A 119 -1.29 1.14 7.93
CA ALA A 119 -0.20 1.34 6.96
C ALA A 119 -0.72 1.87 5.64
N VAL A 120 -1.83 1.30 5.14
CA VAL A 120 -2.42 1.79 3.90
C VAL A 120 -2.92 3.22 4.08
N GLY A 121 -3.55 3.51 5.22
CA GLY A 121 -4.03 4.85 5.49
C GLY A 121 -2.91 5.88 5.54
N GLN A 122 -1.79 5.51 6.16
CA GLN A 122 -0.64 6.40 6.20
C GLN A 122 -0.04 6.60 4.82
N ALA A 123 -0.03 5.56 4.00
CA ALA A 123 0.48 5.68 2.64
C ALA A 123 -0.36 6.65 1.83
N LEU A 124 -1.68 6.64 2.05
CA LEU A 124 -2.60 7.48 1.27
C LEU A 124 -2.70 8.90 1.82
N TYR A 125 -2.69 9.06 3.13
CA TYR A 125 -3.05 10.33 3.74
C TYR A 125 -2.01 10.89 4.70
N GLY A 126 -0.99 10.11 5.05
CA GLY A 126 0.01 10.55 6.00
C GLY A 126 1.28 11.02 5.32
N GLU A 127 2.32 11.13 6.12
CA GLU A 127 3.63 11.54 5.62
C GLU A 127 4.23 10.41 4.80
N PRO A 128 4.63 10.65 3.56
CA PRO A 128 5.22 9.58 2.76
C PRO A 128 6.55 9.10 3.33
N VAL A 129 6.79 7.80 3.16
CA VAL A 129 8.07 7.20 3.52
C VAL A 129 9.00 7.20 2.31
N LEU A 130 8.47 6.90 1.13
CA LEU A 130 9.28 6.70 -0.07
C LEU A 130 9.05 7.79 -1.09
N PRO A 131 10.08 8.14 -1.87
CA PRO A 131 9.84 8.91 -3.09
C PRO A 131 8.97 8.14 -4.06
N MET A 132 8.33 8.85 -4.97
CA MET A 132 7.39 8.25 -5.91
C MET A 132 8.04 7.28 -6.88
N ASP A 133 9.34 7.40 -7.09
CA ASP A 133 10.03 6.54 -8.05
C ASP A 133 10.66 5.31 -7.42
N VAL A 134 10.38 5.03 -6.15
CA VAL A 134 10.79 3.78 -5.51
C VAL A 134 9.67 2.79 -5.73
N VAL A 135 9.94 1.78 -6.57
CA VAL A 135 8.89 0.88 -7.06
C VAL A 135 9.22 -0.59 -6.89
N PHE A 136 10.31 -0.91 -6.18
CA PHE A 136 10.67 -2.30 -5.90
C PHE A 136 11.01 -2.48 -4.44
N PHE A 137 10.70 -3.66 -3.91
CA PHE A 137 11.23 -4.07 -2.62
C PHE A 137 11.48 -5.57 -2.65
N SER A 138 12.44 -6.00 -1.85
CA SER A 138 12.74 -7.42 -1.70
C SER A 138 13.62 -7.59 -0.47
N THR A 139 13.86 -8.84 -0.09
CA THR A 139 14.74 -9.10 1.05
C THR A 139 16.22 -9.00 0.68
N THR A 140 16.56 -9.05 -0.62
CA THR A 140 17.94 -9.06 -1.04
C THR A 140 18.31 -7.88 -1.93
N GLY A 141 17.34 -7.06 -2.31
CA GLY A 141 17.57 -5.97 -3.24
C GLY A 141 17.27 -6.39 -4.66
N GLU A 142 16.42 -5.62 -5.33
CA GLU A 142 15.95 -5.98 -6.65
C GLU A 142 16.95 -5.58 -7.73
N ASN A 143 17.67 -4.48 -7.50
CA ASN A 143 18.61 -3.98 -8.48
C ASN A 143 19.68 -3.17 -7.75
N SER A 144 20.58 -2.56 -8.51
CA SER A 144 21.67 -1.80 -7.92
C SER A 144 21.29 -0.38 -7.54
N ARG A 145 20.04 0.01 -7.78
CA ARG A 145 19.60 1.37 -7.49
C ARG A 145 18.81 1.41 -6.18
N THR A 146 19.48 1.10 -5.11
CA THR A 146 18.88 1.01 -3.78
C THR A 146 18.57 2.41 -3.24
N TRP A 147 17.33 2.60 -2.76
CA TRP A 147 16.98 3.79 -2.00
C TRP A 147 17.36 3.61 -0.52
N GLY A 148 17.05 2.46 0.04
CA GLY A 148 17.34 2.22 1.44
C GLY A 148 16.70 0.93 1.92
N ALA A 149 16.81 0.68 3.21
CA ALA A 149 16.24 -0.51 3.82
C ALA A 149 15.40 -0.12 5.02
N ILE A 150 14.30 -0.83 5.22
CA ILE A 150 13.45 -0.67 6.40
C ILE A 150 13.12 -2.09 6.87
N GLY A 151 13.50 -2.41 8.11
CA GLY A 151 13.30 -3.75 8.61
C GLY A 151 14.00 -4.77 7.73
N GLY A 152 13.28 -5.77 7.33
CA GLY A 152 13.86 -6.83 6.50
C GLY A 152 13.78 -6.60 5.01
N HIS A 153 13.33 -5.42 4.57
CA HIS A 153 13.16 -5.16 3.14
C HIS A 153 14.10 -4.08 2.66
N ILE A 154 14.59 -4.27 1.44
CA ILE A 154 15.42 -3.29 0.73
C ILE A 154 14.54 -2.70 -0.37
N PHE A 155 14.49 -1.38 -0.44
CA PHE A 155 13.64 -0.65 -1.37
C PHE A 155 14.50 -0.03 -2.46
N CYS A 156 14.05 -0.17 -3.71
CA CYS A 156 14.85 0.23 -4.86
C CYS A 156 14.07 1.10 -5.81
N TYR A 157 14.81 1.98 -6.48
CA TYR A 157 14.28 2.74 -7.60
C TYR A 157 14.07 1.82 -8.80
N GLN A 158 13.39 2.36 -9.81
CA GLN A 158 13.20 1.64 -11.04
C GLN A 158 14.54 1.39 -11.71
N TYR A 159 14.61 0.31 -12.50
CA TYR A 159 15.78 0.05 -13.31
C TYR A 159 16.00 1.20 -14.28
N GLU A 160 17.27 1.45 -14.59
CA GLU A 160 17.56 2.38 -15.66
C GLU A 160 17.52 1.61 -16.97
N TRP A 161 16.78 2.14 -17.92
CA TRP A 161 16.70 1.53 -19.23
C TRP A 161 17.73 2.20 -20.10
N GLU A 162 18.46 1.36 -20.80
CA GLU A 162 19.52 1.86 -21.68
C GLU A 162 19.00 2.03 -23.07
#